data_7a84b1414134730ef1a26008872ddeca
#
_entry.id   7a84b1414134730ef1a26008872ddeca
#
_cell.length_a   1.000
_cell.length_b   1.000
_cell.length_c   1.000
_cell.angle_alpha   90.00
_cell.angle_beta   90.00
_cell.angle_gamma   90.00
#
_symmetry.space_group_name_H-M   'P 1'
#
loop_
_entity.id
_entity.type
_entity.pdbx_description
1 polymer ?
#
loop_
_entity_poly.entity_id
_entity_poly.type
_entity_poly.pdbx_seq_one_letter_code
_entity_poly.pdbx_strand_id
1 'polypeptide(L)'
;ATLSLYLHGPWGLALRTAYCVLAVAIMLLAWSLHGAHRSPRRSVAAPLLFCMAGLGLLGVAIGDSWLPERAPLLAPLVHGLAANTAFLCVSVAMLLQSWYLRADPQWARWATAGWWWAWLCFALLWLHVLWRGPPRGAGQKLVIAVVVLWLVVAAFQLWRRGRHDASMRAG
;
A
#
# COMPACT_ATOMS: atom_id res chain seq x y z
N ALA A 1 -19.73 6.29 6.00
CA ALA A 1 -18.63 7.21 6.29
C ALA A 1 -17.33 6.64 5.74
N THR A 2 -16.48 7.47 5.13
CA THR A 2 -15.12 7.14 4.70
C THR A 2 -14.18 7.09 5.91
N LEU A 3 -13.06 6.37 5.81
CA LEU A 3 -12.12 6.26 6.93
C LEU A 3 -11.54 7.63 7.33
N SER A 4 -11.33 8.53 6.36
CA SER A 4 -10.80 9.87 6.62
C SER A 4 -11.69 10.73 7.52
N LEU A 5 -13.00 10.50 7.55
CA LEU A 5 -13.89 11.22 8.47
C LEU A 5 -13.62 10.89 9.95
N TYR A 6 -13.05 9.73 10.23
CA TYR A 6 -12.69 9.36 11.61
C TYR A 6 -11.40 10.04 12.10
N LEU A 7 -10.63 10.68 11.21
CA LEU A 7 -9.45 11.48 11.58
C LEU A 7 -9.79 12.68 12.45
N HIS A 8 -11.03 13.18 12.37
CA HIS A 8 -11.54 14.30 13.18
C HIS A 8 -12.33 13.86 14.42
N GLY A 9 -12.46 12.54 14.65
CA GLY A 9 -13.18 11.97 15.79
C GLY A 9 -12.29 11.77 17.03
N PRO A 10 -12.86 11.22 18.12
CA PRO A 10 -12.13 10.96 19.38
C PRO A 10 -10.93 10.03 19.22
N TRP A 11 -10.92 9.17 18.18
CA TRP A 11 -9.82 8.27 17.84
C TRP A 11 -8.93 8.81 16.72
N GLY A 12 -9.06 10.08 16.36
CA GLY A 12 -8.36 10.71 15.25
C GLY A 12 -6.84 10.61 15.35
N LEU A 13 -6.28 10.83 16.55
CA LEU A 13 -4.83 10.71 16.77
C LEU A 13 -4.34 9.27 16.55
N ALA A 14 -5.05 8.28 17.07
CA ALA A 14 -4.68 6.88 16.87
C ALA A 14 -4.71 6.48 15.39
N LEU A 15 -5.72 6.94 14.65
CA LEU A 15 -5.82 6.66 13.21
C LEU A 15 -4.72 7.38 12.40
N ARG A 16 -4.36 8.61 12.75
CA ARG A 16 -3.24 9.35 12.13
C ARG A 16 -1.92 8.62 12.37
N THR A 17 -1.67 8.21 13.61
CA THR A 17 -0.48 7.42 13.95
C THR A 17 -0.44 6.11 13.16
N ALA A 18 -1.58 5.40 13.05
CA ALA A 18 -1.68 4.18 12.26
C ALA A 18 -1.35 4.42 10.78
N TYR A 19 -1.81 5.53 10.18
CA TYR A 19 -1.47 5.89 8.80
C TYR A 19 0.02 6.19 8.63
N CYS A 20 0.64 6.90 9.57
CA CYS A 20 2.08 7.18 9.53
C CYS A 20 2.90 5.89 9.67
N VAL A 21 2.54 5.02 10.61
CA VAL A 21 3.21 3.72 10.80
C VAL A 21 3.05 2.85 9.54
N LEU A 22 1.86 2.79 8.97
CA LEU A 22 1.61 2.03 7.74
C LEU A 22 2.42 2.59 6.57
N ALA A 23 2.51 3.91 6.41
CA ALA A 23 3.31 4.54 5.37
C ALA A 23 4.78 4.14 5.47
N VAL A 24 5.37 4.23 6.65
CA VAL A 24 6.76 3.81 6.89
C VAL A 24 6.93 2.31 6.64
N ALA A 25 6.00 1.48 7.13
CA ALA A 25 6.03 0.04 6.92
C ALA A 25 5.98 -0.34 5.43
N ILE A 26 5.16 0.34 4.63
CA ILE A 26 5.08 0.14 3.17
C ILE A 26 6.42 0.44 2.51
N MET A 27 7.07 1.56 2.86
CA MET A 27 8.36 1.95 2.29
C MET A 27 9.46 0.94 2.67
N LEU A 28 9.54 0.54 3.93
CA LEU A 28 10.50 -0.46 4.40
C LEU A 28 10.29 -1.82 3.73
N LEU A 29 9.05 -2.28 3.65
CA LEU A 29 8.69 -3.53 2.98
C LEU A 29 9.11 -3.52 1.51
N ALA A 30 8.87 -2.41 0.81
CA ALA A 30 9.19 -2.26 -0.60
C ALA A 30 10.69 -2.41 -0.88
N TRP A 31 11.53 -1.74 -0.12
CA TRP A 31 12.99 -1.85 -0.25
C TRP A 31 13.51 -3.21 0.19
N SER A 32 12.91 -3.81 1.23
CA SER A 32 13.24 -5.16 1.67
C SER A 32 12.91 -6.22 0.62
N LEU A 33 11.75 -6.12 -0.04
CA LEU A 33 11.36 -6.98 -1.16
C LEU A 33 12.30 -6.80 -2.36
N HIS A 34 12.67 -5.54 -2.67
CA HIS A 34 13.62 -5.23 -3.73
C HIS A 34 14.99 -5.83 -3.46
N GLY A 35 15.48 -5.75 -2.22
CA GLY A 35 16.76 -6.34 -1.81
C GLY A 35 16.76 -7.87 -1.79
N ALA A 36 15.62 -8.49 -1.47
CA ALA A 36 15.46 -9.94 -1.45
C ALA A 36 15.30 -10.57 -2.84
N HIS A 37 15.09 -9.76 -3.89
CA HIS A 37 14.92 -10.22 -5.26
C HIS A 37 16.28 -10.49 -5.92
N ARG A 38 16.53 -11.71 -6.32
CA ARG A 38 17.81 -12.17 -6.89
C ARG A 38 17.83 -12.19 -8.43
N SER A 39 16.70 -11.97 -9.10
CA SER A 39 16.65 -11.94 -10.56
C SER A 39 17.31 -10.68 -11.14
N PRO A 40 18.02 -10.78 -12.28
CA PRO A 40 18.56 -9.61 -12.99
C PRO A 40 17.47 -8.67 -13.53
N ARG A 41 16.25 -9.14 -13.65
CA ARG A 41 15.09 -8.35 -14.12
C ARG A 41 14.41 -7.54 -13.00
N ARG A 42 15.14 -7.10 -11.98
CA ARG A 42 14.59 -6.22 -10.95
C ARG A 42 14.55 -4.76 -11.42
N SER A 43 13.53 -4.03 -11.01
CA SER A 43 13.39 -2.60 -11.29
C SER A 43 13.14 -1.83 -10.00
N VAL A 44 13.68 -0.63 -9.92
CA VAL A 44 13.42 0.31 -8.81
C VAL A 44 12.06 0.98 -8.91
N ALA A 45 11.34 0.81 -10.03
CA ALA A 45 10.03 1.44 -10.22
C ALA A 45 9.00 1.00 -9.15
N ALA A 46 8.95 -0.31 -8.83
CA ALA A 46 8.04 -0.80 -7.82
C ALA A 46 8.30 -0.20 -6.42
N PRO A 47 9.51 -0.24 -5.83
CA PRO A 47 9.77 0.39 -4.55
C PRO A 47 9.55 1.91 -4.57
N LEU A 48 9.86 2.61 -5.66
CA LEU A 48 9.58 4.04 -5.77
C LEU A 48 8.08 4.34 -5.75
N LEU A 49 7.26 3.54 -6.44
CA LEU A 49 5.80 3.68 -6.39
C LEU A 49 5.25 3.39 -4.98
N PHE A 50 5.78 2.39 -4.27
CA PHE A 50 5.41 2.18 -2.87
C PHE A 50 5.82 3.36 -1.98
N CYS A 51 6.97 3.99 -2.22
CA CYS A 51 7.36 5.22 -1.52
C CYS A 51 6.39 6.36 -1.82
N MET A 52 5.99 6.55 -3.06
CA MET A 52 4.98 7.55 -3.43
C MET A 52 3.62 7.27 -2.78
N ALA A 53 3.22 6.00 -2.69
CA ALA A 53 2.03 5.60 -1.96
C ALA A 53 2.11 5.94 -0.47
N GLY A 54 3.24 5.66 0.17
CA GLY A 54 3.51 6.03 1.56
C GLY A 54 3.48 7.54 1.78
N LEU A 55 4.10 8.32 0.89
CA LEU A 55 4.04 9.79 0.93
C LEU A 55 2.60 10.31 0.77
N GLY A 56 1.81 9.71 -0.13
CA GLY A 56 0.39 10.03 -0.26
C GLY A 56 -0.39 9.75 1.04
N LEU A 57 -0.11 8.63 1.70
CA LEU A 57 -0.75 8.27 2.97
C LEU A 57 -0.36 9.23 4.11
N LEU A 58 0.90 9.65 4.18
CA LEU A 58 1.37 10.71 5.09
C LEU A 58 0.69 12.03 4.77
N GLY A 59 0.55 12.38 3.49
CA GLY A 59 -0.15 13.58 3.04
C GLY A 59 -1.61 13.63 3.49
N VAL A 60 -2.32 12.48 3.48
CA VAL A 60 -3.68 12.38 4.06
C VAL A 60 -3.63 12.58 5.57
N ALA A 61 -2.74 11.87 6.28
CA ALA A 61 -2.70 11.91 7.75
C ALA A 61 -2.36 13.31 8.29
N ILE A 62 -1.38 13.99 7.69
CA ILE A 62 -0.89 15.31 8.11
C ILE A 62 -1.79 16.42 7.54
N GLY A 63 -2.17 16.31 6.27
CA GLY A 63 -2.99 17.30 5.59
C GLY A 63 -4.35 17.51 6.25
N ASP A 64 -5.04 16.42 6.57
CA ASP A 64 -6.33 16.45 7.28
C ASP A 64 -6.22 16.99 8.72
N SER A 65 -5.01 17.06 9.26
CA SER A 65 -4.79 17.58 10.61
C SER A 65 -4.62 19.11 10.65
N TRP A 66 -4.01 19.69 9.63
CA TRP A 66 -3.53 21.08 9.66
C TRP A 66 -4.20 21.98 8.63
N LEU A 67 -4.54 21.46 7.46
CA LEU A 67 -5.07 22.24 6.36
C LEU A 67 -6.49 22.79 6.59
N PRO A 68 -7.44 22.06 7.23
CA PRO A 68 -8.78 22.56 7.41
C PRO A 68 -8.84 23.88 8.18
N GLU A 69 -7.95 24.09 9.16
CA GLU A 69 -7.90 25.30 9.96
C GLU A 69 -7.15 26.46 9.27
N ARG A 70 -6.13 26.15 8.44
CA ARG A 70 -5.24 27.15 7.83
C ARG A 70 -5.58 27.48 6.39
N ALA A 71 -6.07 26.51 5.64
CA ALA A 71 -6.40 26.64 4.22
C ALA A 71 -7.61 25.77 3.84
N PRO A 72 -8.82 26.10 4.33
CA PRO A 72 -10.02 25.27 4.16
C PRO A 72 -10.39 25.02 2.70
N LEU A 73 -10.08 25.94 1.80
CA LEU A 73 -10.34 25.79 0.36
C LEU A 73 -9.38 24.78 -0.31
N LEU A 74 -8.15 24.65 0.19
CA LEU A 74 -7.15 23.73 -0.36
C LEU A 74 -7.22 22.33 0.28
N ALA A 75 -7.75 22.22 1.48
CA ALA A 75 -7.79 20.95 2.21
C ALA A 75 -8.44 19.80 1.42
N PRO A 76 -9.61 19.94 0.77
CA PRO A 76 -10.23 18.88 -0.02
C PRO A 76 -9.39 18.47 -1.24
N LEU A 77 -8.72 19.44 -1.89
CA LEU A 77 -7.86 19.20 -3.04
C LEU A 77 -6.62 18.38 -2.63
N VAL A 78 -5.93 18.83 -1.58
CA VAL A 78 -4.73 18.14 -1.06
C VAL A 78 -5.08 16.75 -0.59
N HIS A 79 -6.19 16.59 0.15
CA HIS A 79 -6.69 15.28 0.56
C HIS A 79 -6.95 14.37 -0.65
N GLY A 80 -7.67 14.87 -1.64
CA GLY A 80 -8.00 14.11 -2.85
C GLY A 80 -6.75 13.69 -3.63
N LEU A 81 -5.79 14.59 -3.83
CA LEU A 81 -4.54 14.29 -4.51
C LEU A 81 -3.72 13.26 -3.71
N ALA A 82 -3.56 13.45 -2.41
CA ALA A 82 -2.80 12.56 -1.55
C ALA A 82 -3.42 11.14 -1.50
N ALA A 83 -4.74 11.04 -1.35
CA ALA A 83 -5.46 9.78 -1.35
C ALA A 83 -5.37 9.06 -2.70
N ASN A 84 -5.58 9.77 -3.81
CA ASN A 84 -5.46 9.19 -5.15
C ASN A 84 -4.03 8.71 -5.42
N THR A 85 -3.02 9.48 -5.03
CA THR A 85 -1.62 9.07 -5.13
C THR A 85 -1.37 7.79 -4.33
N ALA A 86 -1.85 7.72 -3.08
CA ALA A 86 -1.69 6.54 -2.25
C ALA A 86 -2.30 5.29 -2.91
N PHE A 87 -3.56 5.36 -3.34
CA PHE A 87 -4.27 4.21 -3.91
C PHE A 87 -3.73 3.77 -5.28
N LEU A 88 -3.49 4.72 -6.19
CA LEU A 88 -2.99 4.40 -7.52
C LEU A 88 -1.55 3.86 -7.46
N CYS A 89 -0.67 4.53 -6.71
CA CYS A 89 0.71 4.11 -6.62
C CYS A 89 0.85 2.74 -5.93
N VAL A 90 0.11 2.47 -4.83
CA VAL A 90 0.18 1.16 -4.18
C VAL A 90 -0.34 0.05 -5.08
N SER A 91 -1.44 0.27 -5.80
CA SER A 91 -2.03 -0.75 -6.69
C SER A 91 -1.10 -1.09 -7.85
N VAL A 92 -0.51 -0.07 -8.50
CA VAL A 92 0.47 -0.28 -9.58
C VAL A 92 1.77 -0.89 -9.05
N ALA A 93 2.23 -0.46 -7.87
CA ALA A 93 3.41 -1.03 -7.22
C ALA A 93 3.24 -2.53 -6.93
N MET A 94 2.08 -2.95 -6.42
CA MET A 94 1.75 -4.36 -6.19
C MET A 94 1.78 -5.18 -7.49
N LEU A 95 1.24 -4.65 -8.59
CA LEU A 95 1.30 -5.27 -9.91
C LEU A 95 2.75 -5.43 -10.37
N LEU A 96 3.54 -4.36 -10.38
CA LEU A 96 4.92 -4.39 -10.81
C LEU A 96 5.78 -5.30 -9.92
N GLN A 97 5.63 -5.20 -8.61
CA GLN A 97 6.36 -6.05 -7.67
C GLN A 97 6.08 -7.53 -7.89
N SER A 98 4.79 -7.89 -8.03
CA SER A 98 4.39 -9.27 -8.32
C SER A 98 4.92 -9.74 -9.67
N TRP A 99 4.86 -8.88 -10.70
CA TRP A 99 5.38 -9.18 -12.02
C TRP A 99 6.87 -9.52 -12.00
N TYR A 100 7.69 -8.70 -11.36
CA TYR A 100 9.13 -8.94 -11.27
C TYR A 100 9.46 -10.17 -10.42
N LEU A 101 8.77 -10.36 -9.28
CA LEU A 101 8.97 -11.52 -8.42
C LEU A 101 8.62 -12.85 -9.09
N ARG A 102 7.73 -12.86 -10.10
CA ARG A 102 7.43 -14.08 -10.88
C ARG A 102 8.63 -14.58 -11.69
N ALA A 103 9.56 -13.71 -12.03
CA ALA A 103 10.80 -14.09 -12.73
C ALA A 103 11.85 -14.73 -11.80
N ASP A 104 11.63 -14.71 -10.48
CA ASP A 104 12.50 -15.33 -9.50
C ASP A 104 11.91 -16.69 -9.06
N PRO A 105 12.59 -17.83 -9.35
CA PRO A 105 12.06 -19.17 -9.02
C PRO A 105 11.69 -19.34 -7.56
N GLN A 106 12.39 -18.67 -6.66
CA GLN A 106 12.11 -18.73 -5.22
C GLN A 106 10.79 -18.07 -4.84
N TRP A 107 10.33 -17.09 -5.65
CA TRP A 107 9.11 -16.31 -5.41
C TRP A 107 7.95 -16.71 -6.33
N ALA A 108 8.20 -17.47 -7.39
CA ALA A 108 7.27 -17.66 -8.50
C ALA A 108 5.88 -18.13 -8.07
N ARG A 109 5.81 -19.09 -7.14
CA ARG A 109 4.53 -19.66 -6.67
C ARG A 109 3.68 -18.61 -5.94
N TRP A 110 4.27 -17.88 -4.99
CA TRP A 110 3.57 -16.83 -4.27
C TRP A 110 3.32 -15.61 -5.18
N ALA A 111 4.30 -15.22 -6.00
CA ALA A 111 4.20 -14.06 -6.87
C ALA A 111 3.09 -14.21 -7.92
N THR A 112 2.81 -15.42 -8.38
CA THR A 112 1.68 -15.66 -9.29
C THR A 112 0.34 -15.41 -8.58
N ALA A 113 0.16 -15.91 -7.36
CA ALA A 113 -1.04 -15.60 -6.57
C ALA A 113 -1.12 -14.10 -6.24
N GLY A 114 0.02 -13.49 -5.84
CA GLY A 114 0.12 -12.06 -5.57
C GLY A 114 -0.19 -11.19 -6.78
N TRP A 115 0.13 -11.63 -7.98
CA TRP A 115 -0.20 -10.96 -9.23
C TRP A 115 -1.72 -10.90 -9.47
N TRP A 116 -2.42 -12.02 -9.36
CA TRP A 116 -3.88 -12.04 -9.50
C TRP A 116 -4.57 -11.24 -8.40
N TRP A 117 -4.03 -11.29 -7.20
CA TRP A 117 -4.52 -10.46 -6.10
C TRP A 117 -4.32 -8.96 -6.36
N ALA A 118 -3.15 -8.56 -6.88
CA ALA A 118 -2.90 -7.17 -7.26
C ALA A 118 -3.86 -6.68 -8.37
N TRP A 119 -4.18 -7.53 -9.34
CA TRP A 119 -5.21 -7.24 -10.34
C TRP A 119 -6.60 -7.08 -9.71
N LEU A 120 -6.94 -7.91 -8.74
CA LEU A 120 -8.20 -7.77 -7.99
C LEU A 120 -8.24 -6.41 -7.26
N CYS A 121 -7.14 -6.02 -6.57
CA CYS A 121 -7.06 -4.72 -5.91
C CYS A 121 -7.24 -3.57 -6.91
N PHE A 122 -6.56 -3.64 -8.04
CA PHE A 122 -6.65 -2.63 -9.09
C PHE A 122 -8.06 -2.53 -9.68
N ALA A 123 -8.68 -3.66 -9.96
CA ALA A 123 -10.07 -3.70 -10.46
C ALA A 123 -11.08 -3.16 -9.43
N LEU A 124 -10.93 -3.52 -8.15
CA LEU A 124 -11.77 -3.01 -7.07
C LEU A 124 -11.60 -1.49 -6.88
N LEU A 125 -10.38 -0.97 -7.04
CA LEU A 125 -10.13 0.47 -7.01
C LEU A 125 -10.89 1.18 -8.12
N TRP A 126 -10.79 0.72 -9.36
CA TRP A 126 -11.49 1.31 -10.49
C TRP A 126 -13.01 1.15 -10.37
N LEU A 127 -13.48 0.00 -9.91
CA LEU A 127 -14.90 -0.20 -9.63
C LEU A 127 -15.40 0.81 -8.59
N HIS A 128 -14.62 1.04 -7.51
CA HIS A 128 -14.95 2.02 -6.49
C HIS A 128 -14.98 3.46 -7.03
N VAL A 129 -14.08 3.80 -7.95
CA VAL A 129 -14.01 5.16 -8.55
C VAL A 129 -15.16 5.38 -9.55
N LEU A 130 -15.43 4.40 -10.39
CA LEU A 130 -16.40 4.52 -11.51
C LEU A 130 -17.83 4.24 -11.08
N TRP A 131 -18.06 3.30 -10.19
CA TRP A 131 -19.39 2.90 -9.77
C TRP A 131 -19.84 3.65 -8.53
N ARG A 132 -20.76 4.58 -8.71
CA ARG A 132 -21.27 5.46 -7.66
C ARG A 132 -22.45 4.90 -6.87
N GLY A 133 -22.95 3.71 -7.20
CA GLY A 133 -24.11 3.08 -6.57
C GLY A 133 -23.91 2.63 -5.11
N PRO A 134 -22.82 1.91 -4.76
CA PRO A 134 -22.59 1.48 -3.39
C PRO A 134 -22.20 2.63 -2.45
N PRO A 135 -22.41 2.45 -1.11
CA PRO A 135 -21.92 3.40 -0.13
C PRO A 135 -20.39 3.57 -0.26
N ARG A 136 -19.93 4.77 -0.62
CA ARG A 136 -18.51 5.08 -0.86
C ARG A 136 -17.58 4.62 0.26
N GLY A 137 -18.04 4.69 1.52
CA GLY A 137 -17.24 4.28 2.67
C GLY A 137 -17.01 2.75 2.73
N ALA A 138 -17.96 1.93 2.29
CA ALA A 138 -17.80 0.48 2.27
C ALA A 138 -16.80 0.04 1.20
N GLY A 139 -16.94 0.56 -0.03
CA GLY A 139 -16.01 0.28 -1.13
C GLY A 139 -14.57 0.69 -0.81
N GLN A 140 -14.37 1.88 -0.24
CA GLN A 140 -13.05 2.34 0.20
C GLN A 140 -12.43 1.39 1.24
N LYS A 141 -13.20 0.99 2.27
CA LYS A 141 -12.70 0.08 3.31
C LYS A 141 -12.33 -1.29 2.74
N LEU A 142 -13.11 -1.79 1.79
CA LEU A 142 -12.80 -3.05 1.10
C LEU A 142 -11.47 -2.96 0.35
N VAL A 143 -11.25 -1.91 -0.46
CA VAL A 143 -9.99 -1.70 -1.18
C VAL A 143 -8.82 -1.64 -0.20
N ILE A 144 -8.94 -0.87 0.88
CA ILE A 144 -7.90 -0.77 1.91
C ILE A 144 -7.61 -2.15 2.52
N ALA A 145 -8.64 -2.90 2.91
CA ALA A 145 -8.47 -4.22 3.53
C ALA A 145 -7.73 -5.19 2.60
N VAL A 146 -8.10 -5.23 1.31
CA VAL A 146 -7.50 -6.13 0.32
C VAL A 146 -6.04 -5.73 0.04
N VAL A 147 -5.72 -4.44 -0.03
CA VAL A 147 -4.35 -3.93 -0.17
C VAL A 147 -3.51 -4.27 1.06
N VAL A 148 -3.98 -3.96 2.26
CA VAL A 148 -3.25 -4.22 3.51
C VAL A 148 -3.00 -5.72 3.67
N LEU A 149 -3.97 -6.57 3.36
CA LEU A 149 -3.79 -8.02 3.43
C LEU A 149 -2.71 -8.52 2.47
N TRP A 150 -2.62 -7.98 1.24
CA TRP A 150 -1.53 -8.29 0.32
C TRP A 150 -0.16 -7.90 0.92
N LEU A 151 -0.06 -6.70 1.50
CA LEU A 151 1.18 -6.21 2.13
C LEU A 151 1.60 -7.10 3.31
N VAL A 152 0.65 -7.52 4.15
CA VAL A 152 0.89 -8.43 5.28
C VAL A 152 1.40 -9.79 4.80
N VAL A 153 0.78 -10.36 3.76
CA VAL A 153 1.21 -11.63 3.18
C VAL A 153 2.60 -11.50 2.57
N ALA A 154 2.90 -10.40 1.87
CA ALA A 154 4.22 -10.14 1.32
C ALA A 154 5.31 -10.04 2.41
N ALA A 155 5.01 -9.30 3.49
CA ALA A 155 5.89 -9.19 4.65
C ALA A 155 6.13 -10.55 5.33
N PHE A 156 5.08 -11.34 5.49
CA PHE A 156 5.18 -12.70 6.06
C PHE A 156 6.04 -13.64 5.21
N GLN A 157 5.89 -13.59 3.89
CA GLN A 157 6.71 -14.38 2.96
C GLN A 157 8.18 -13.97 3.04
N LEU A 158 8.45 -12.69 3.12
CA LEU A 158 9.81 -12.15 3.27
C LEU A 158 10.44 -12.63 4.60
N TRP A 159 9.71 -12.52 5.70
CA TRP A 159 10.17 -12.98 7.02
C TRP A 159 10.45 -14.48 7.05
N ARG A 160 9.56 -15.32 6.52
CA ARG A 160 9.77 -16.78 6.44
C ARG A 160 11.05 -17.12 5.72
N ARG A 161 11.37 -16.44 4.63
CA ARG A 161 12.59 -16.67 3.84
C ARG A 161 13.83 -16.26 4.59
N GLY A 162 13.82 -15.08 5.22
CA GLY A 162 14.95 -14.64 6.04
C GLY A 162 15.31 -15.67 7.14
N ARG A 163 14.31 -16.29 7.75
CA ARG A 163 14.54 -17.37 8.73
C ARG A 163 15.14 -18.63 8.12
N HIS A 164 14.67 -19.04 6.94
CA HIS A 164 15.18 -20.23 6.26
C HIS A 164 16.64 -20.03 5.82
N ASP A 165 16.97 -18.86 5.26
CA ASP A 165 18.34 -18.53 4.85
C ASP A 165 19.30 -18.46 6.06
N ALA A 166 18.83 -17.98 7.22
CA ALA A 166 19.60 -17.94 8.45
C ALA A 166 19.87 -19.36 9.00
N SER A 167 18.90 -20.26 8.98
CA SER A 167 19.07 -21.63 9.44
C SER A 167 20.07 -22.42 8.59
N MET A 168 20.08 -22.20 7.27
CA MET A 168 21.03 -22.88 6.37
C MET A 168 22.48 -22.38 6.48
N ARG A 169 22.71 -21.18 7.06
CA ARG A 169 24.05 -20.65 7.31
C ARG A 169 24.62 -21.09 8.65
N ALA A 170 23.77 -21.53 9.56
CA ALA A 170 24.15 -21.92 10.92
C ALA A 170 24.43 -23.44 11.10
N GLY A 171 24.10 -24.26 10.09
CA GLY A 171 24.40 -25.71 10.01
C GLY A 171 25.47 -26.03 8.99
#